data_a36ec3cfe23ccd20365085c78fe9b431
#
_entry.id   a36ec3cfe23ccd20365085c78fe9b431
#
_cell.length_a   1.000
_cell.length_b   1.000
_cell.length_c   1.000
_cell.angle_alpha   90.00
_cell.angle_beta   90.00
_cell.angle_gamma   90.00
#
_symmetry.space_group_name_H-M   'P 1'
#
loop_
_entity.id
_entity.type
_entity.pdbx_description
1 polymer ?
#
loop_
_entity_poly.entity_id
_entity_poly.type
_entity_poly.pdbx_seq_one_letter_code
_entity_poly.pdbx_strand_id
1 'polypeptide(L)'
;RLDKELYQLCLSLPGKAVESYQESNLIDEIVITNEIEGVQSTRREIGDALERLEKNDKHGRFHGLVQKYRMLSRREAIPTLTCEDVRSIYDDLVLDEVIRGNPNHAPDGTLFREGPVSVCDASGIPIHQGVEPESKIVRSLQTALDLLNNTDIEPLARISLFHFLFGYIHPFYDGNGRTNRFIS
;
A
#
# COMPACT_ATOMS: atom_id res chain seq x y z
N ARG A 1 -17.91 21.47 -0.60
CA ARG A 1 -17.62 22.84 -1.07
C ARG A 1 -16.19 22.92 -1.57
N LEU A 2 -15.22 22.43 -0.78
CA LEU A 2 -13.79 22.41 -1.12
C LEU A 2 -13.51 21.63 -2.42
N ASP A 3 -14.10 20.44 -2.57
CA ASP A 3 -13.93 19.59 -3.76
C ASP A 3 -14.38 20.27 -5.04
N LYS A 4 -15.46 21.07 -4.95
CA LYS A 4 -15.99 21.80 -6.12
C LYS A 4 -15.11 22.96 -6.54
N GLU A 5 -14.50 23.65 -5.59
CA GLU A 5 -13.56 24.74 -5.85
C GLU A 5 -12.24 24.21 -6.39
N LEU A 6 -11.71 23.12 -5.83
CA LEU A 6 -10.52 22.41 -6.33
C LEU A 6 -10.75 21.86 -7.76
N TYR A 7 -11.88 21.25 -8.01
CA TYR A 7 -12.26 20.74 -9.34
C TYR A 7 -12.30 21.88 -10.37
N GLN A 8 -12.89 23.02 -10.01
CA GLN A 8 -12.95 24.19 -10.89
C GLN A 8 -11.56 24.79 -11.14
N LEU A 9 -10.70 24.82 -10.13
CA LEU A 9 -9.33 25.25 -10.28
C LEU A 9 -8.55 24.34 -11.23
N CYS A 10 -8.66 23.02 -11.06
CA CYS A 10 -8.03 22.05 -11.97
C CYS A 10 -8.49 22.20 -13.42
N LEU A 11 -9.78 22.51 -13.65
CA LEU A 11 -10.30 22.78 -14.99
C LEU A 11 -9.76 24.06 -15.62
N SER A 12 -9.32 25.02 -14.81
CA SER A 12 -8.78 26.31 -15.29
C SER A 12 -7.27 26.26 -15.58
N LEU A 13 -6.56 25.23 -15.12
CA LEU A 13 -5.12 25.08 -15.32
C LEU A 13 -4.80 24.40 -16.66
N PRO A 14 -3.67 24.73 -17.29
CA PRO A 14 -3.17 23.98 -18.43
C PRO A 14 -2.96 22.50 -18.07
N GLY A 15 -3.34 21.56 -18.94
CA GLY A 15 -3.25 20.13 -18.69
C GLY A 15 -1.87 19.68 -18.18
N LYS A 16 -0.79 20.20 -18.79
CA LYS A 16 0.59 19.92 -18.35
C LYS A 16 0.89 20.39 -16.91
N ALA A 17 0.27 21.47 -16.44
CA ALA A 17 0.45 21.93 -15.07
C ALA A 17 -0.26 20.99 -14.08
N VAL A 18 -1.44 20.48 -14.44
CA VAL A 18 -2.17 19.50 -13.65
C VAL A 18 -1.40 18.17 -13.58
N GLU A 19 -0.88 17.68 -14.72
CA GLU A 19 -0.05 16.48 -14.78
C GLU A 19 1.21 16.60 -13.91
N SER A 20 1.95 17.70 -14.03
CA SER A 20 3.15 17.94 -13.23
C SER A 20 2.86 18.02 -11.73
N TYR A 21 1.73 18.62 -11.36
CA TYR A 21 1.29 18.67 -9.97
C TYR A 21 0.90 17.28 -9.44
N GLN A 22 0.17 16.49 -10.23
CA GLN A 22 -0.20 15.11 -9.86
C GLN A 22 1.04 14.23 -9.71
N GLU A 23 2.01 14.34 -10.60
CA GLU A 23 3.27 13.61 -10.52
C GLU A 23 4.09 14.00 -9.29
N SER A 24 4.17 15.29 -8.99
CA SER A 24 4.83 15.77 -7.77
C SER A 24 4.18 15.22 -6.51
N ASN A 25 2.84 15.23 -6.44
CA ASN A 25 2.10 14.66 -5.30
C ASN A 25 2.30 13.15 -5.18
N LEU A 26 2.32 12.42 -6.31
CA LEU A 26 2.58 10.99 -6.33
C LEU A 26 3.95 10.65 -5.74
N ILE A 27 4.98 11.43 -6.13
CA ILE A 27 6.33 11.28 -5.59
C ILE A 27 6.34 11.52 -4.08
N ASP A 28 5.68 12.59 -3.63
CA ASP A 28 5.62 12.94 -2.21
C ASP A 28 4.90 11.86 -1.39
N GLU A 29 3.79 11.34 -1.89
CA GLU A 29 3.04 10.26 -1.25
C GLU A 29 3.90 9.01 -1.05
N ILE A 30 4.64 8.60 -2.09
CA ILE A 30 5.54 7.45 -2.03
C ILE A 30 6.69 7.68 -1.03
N VAL A 31 7.30 8.86 -1.02
CA VAL A 31 8.36 9.20 -0.08
C VAL A 31 7.84 9.18 1.35
N ILE A 32 6.70 9.81 1.61
CA ILE A 32 6.10 9.88 2.95
C ILE A 32 5.68 8.49 3.45
N THR A 33 5.06 7.67 2.61
CA THR A 33 4.66 6.31 3.02
C THR A 33 5.86 5.44 3.35
N ASN A 34 6.98 5.60 2.64
CA ASN A 34 8.22 4.92 2.96
C ASN A 34 8.83 5.43 4.28
N GLU A 35 8.86 6.74 4.49
CA GLU A 35 9.38 7.35 5.72
C GLU A 35 8.63 6.88 6.97
N ILE A 36 7.29 6.80 6.92
CA ILE A 36 6.46 6.28 8.00
C ILE A 36 6.88 4.86 8.41
N GLU A 37 7.30 4.04 7.45
CA GLU A 37 7.74 2.66 7.67
C GLU A 37 9.26 2.52 7.89
N GLY A 38 9.98 3.64 8.05
CA GLY A 38 11.43 3.64 8.24
C GLY A 38 12.24 3.26 6.99
N VAL A 39 11.60 3.18 5.82
CA VAL A 39 12.26 2.93 4.54
C VAL A 39 12.75 4.24 3.95
N GLN A 40 14.06 4.40 3.88
CA GLN A 40 14.65 5.61 3.30
C GLN A 40 14.46 5.63 1.78
N SER A 41 13.87 6.70 1.29
CA SER A 41 13.75 7.02 -0.13
C SER A 41 13.82 8.54 -0.34
N THR A 42 14.30 8.95 -1.49
CA THR A 42 14.38 10.37 -1.86
C THR A 42 13.44 10.66 -3.03
N ARG A 43 12.96 11.89 -3.13
CA ARG A 43 12.17 12.36 -4.29
C ARG A 43 12.86 12.04 -5.62
N ARG A 44 14.19 12.13 -5.67
CA ARG A 44 14.99 11.83 -6.85
C ARG A 44 14.91 10.35 -7.21
N GLU A 45 15.12 9.45 -6.26
CA GLU A 45 15.01 7.99 -6.51
C GLU A 45 13.64 7.59 -7.02
N ILE A 46 12.57 8.16 -6.45
CA ILE A 46 11.20 7.89 -6.90
C ILE A 46 10.95 8.50 -8.28
N GLY A 47 11.41 9.72 -8.55
CA GLY A 47 11.33 10.34 -9.88
C GLY A 47 12.08 9.53 -10.94
N ASP A 48 13.31 9.10 -10.65
CA ASP A 48 14.11 8.24 -11.55
C ASP A 48 13.41 6.90 -11.80
N ALA A 49 12.69 6.36 -10.81
CA ALA A 49 11.91 5.11 -10.98
C ALA A 49 10.67 5.34 -11.86
N LEU A 50 9.99 6.48 -11.75
CA LEU A 50 8.89 6.88 -12.62
C LEU A 50 9.36 7.03 -14.08
N GLU A 51 10.48 7.70 -14.32
CA GLU A 51 11.04 7.85 -15.67
C GLU A 51 11.43 6.49 -16.29
N ARG A 52 12.00 5.57 -15.49
CA ARG A 52 12.30 4.21 -15.95
C ARG A 52 11.04 3.45 -16.34
N LEU A 53 9.98 3.58 -15.53
CA LEU A 53 8.68 2.96 -15.84
C LEU A 53 8.13 3.43 -17.19
N GLU A 54 8.28 4.72 -17.52
CA GLU A 54 7.87 5.28 -18.82
C GLU A 54 8.67 4.73 -20.01
N LYS A 55 9.92 4.37 -19.75
CA LYS A 55 10.81 3.76 -20.75
C LYS A 55 10.68 2.23 -20.82
N ASN A 56 9.67 1.64 -20.14
CA ASN A 56 9.48 0.19 -19.99
C ASN A 56 10.69 -0.54 -19.39
N ASP A 57 11.52 0.14 -18.64
CA ASP A 57 12.60 -0.48 -17.89
C ASP A 57 12.04 -0.98 -16.54
N LYS A 58 11.95 -2.30 -16.42
CA LYS A 58 11.38 -2.98 -15.23
C LYS A 58 12.40 -3.21 -14.11
N HIS A 59 13.61 -2.70 -14.25
CA HIS A 59 14.66 -2.90 -13.28
C HIS A 59 14.79 -1.71 -12.33
N GLY A 60 15.08 -2.00 -11.08
CA GLY A 60 15.43 -1.00 -10.09
C GLY A 60 14.57 -1.02 -8.84
N ARG A 61 15.09 -0.36 -7.81
CA ARG A 61 14.42 -0.16 -6.54
C ARG A 61 13.12 0.61 -6.75
N PHE A 62 12.10 0.25 -5.99
CA PHE A 62 10.77 0.87 -6.02
C PHE A 62 9.96 0.72 -7.31
N HIS A 63 10.40 -0.12 -8.28
CA HIS A 63 9.67 -0.26 -9.55
C HIS A 63 8.19 -0.67 -9.33
N GLY A 64 7.94 -1.74 -8.59
CA GLY A 64 6.58 -2.23 -8.33
C GLY A 64 5.73 -1.20 -7.55
N LEU A 65 6.33 -0.57 -6.54
CA LEU A 65 5.68 0.48 -5.75
C LEU A 65 5.23 1.64 -6.67
N VAL A 66 6.14 2.18 -7.46
CA VAL A 66 5.86 3.29 -8.38
C VAL A 66 4.83 2.89 -9.44
N GLN A 67 4.91 1.67 -9.96
CA GLN A 67 3.94 1.13 -10.93
C GLN A 67 2.52 1.11 -10.34
N LYS A 68 2.36 0.57 -9.13
CA LYS A 68 1.05 0.48 -8.45
C LYS A 68 0.46 1.87 -8.16
N TYR A 69 1.25 2.79 -7.64
CA TYR A 69 0.79 4.16 -7.40
C TYR A 69 0.45 4.89 -8.71
N ARG A 70 1.17 4.62 -9.81
CA ARG A 70 0.83 5.14 -11.14
C ARG A 70 -0.51 4.60 -11.65
N MET A 71 -0.80 3.31 -11.44
CA MET A 71 -2.11 2.72 -11.75
C MET A 71 -3.23 3.44 -11.00
N LEU A 72 -3.06 3.70 -9.69
CA LEU A 72 -4.02 4.48 -8.90
C LEU A 72 -4.24 5.89 -9.48
N SER A 73 -3.15 6.60 -9.79
CA SER A 73 -3.26 7.97 -10.34
C SER A 73 -3.99 8.01 -11.68
N ARG A 74 -3.92 6.93 -12.46
CA ARG A 74 -4.63 6.74 -13.72
C ARG A 74 -6.03 6.17 -13.57
N ARG A 75 -6.47 5.89 -12.32
CA ARG A 75 -7.73 5.24 -12.01
C ARG A 75 -7.89 3.86 -12.67
N GLU A 76 -6.79 3.16 -12.85
CA GLU A 76 -6.80 1.79 -13.33
C GLU A 76 -7.35 0.87 -12.22
N ALA A 77 -8.16 -0.12 -12.59
CA ALA A 77 -8.72 -1.04 -11.62
C ALA A 77 -7.63 -1.94 -11.03
N ILE A 78 -7.54 -1.97 -9.71
CA ILE A 78 -6.67 -2.86 -8.95
C ILE A 78 -7.59 -3.77 -8.12
N PRO A 79 -7.58 -5.09 -8.38
CA PRO A 79 -8.44 -6.01 -7.65
C PRO A 79 -8.10 -6.02 -6.15
N THR A 80 -9.14 -5.99 -5.31
CA THR A 80 -9.05 -6.08 -3.84
C THR A 80 -10.20 -6.92 -3.29
N LEU A 81 -10.52 -8.03 -3.97
CA LEU A 81 -11.66 -8.87 -3.62
C LEU A 81 -11.26 -10.09 -2.79
N THR A 82 -10.05 -10.59 -2.99
CA THR A 82 -9.58 -11.84 -2.40
C THR A 82 -8.26 -11.68 -1.65
N CYS A 83 -7.93 -12.66 -0.82
CA CYS A 83 -6.64 -12.72 -0.15
C CYS A 83 -5.47 -12.84 -1.14
N GLU A 84 -5.68 -13.49 -2.28
CA GLU A 84 -4.72 -13.60 -3.37
C GLU A 84 -4.44 -12.24 -4.02
N ASP A 85 -5.47 -11.39 -4.16
CA ASP A 85 -5.31 -10.02 -4.65
C ASP A 85 -4.40 -9.21 -3.69
N VAL A 86 -4.65 -9.32 -2.38
CA VAL A 86 -3.83 -8.67 -1.36
C VAL A 86 -2.39 -9.15 -1.41
N ARG A 87 -2.19 -10.46 -1.59
CA ARG A 87 -0.85 -11.05 -1.73
C ARG A 87 -0.15 -10.53 -3.00
N SER A 88 -0.84 -10.46 -4.11
CA SER A 88 -0.29 -9.92 -5.36
C SER A 88 0.07 -8.44 -5.22
N ILE A 89 -0.77 -7.65 -4.56
CA ILE A 89 -0.46 -6.23 -4.27
C ILE A 89 0.79 -6.13 -3.39
N TYR A 90 0.88 -6.92 -2.34
CA TYR A 90 2.05 -6.97 -1.45
C TYR A 90 3.33 -7.32 -2.20
N ASP A 91 3.29 -8.37 -3.01
CA ASP A 91 4.45 -8.83 -3.78
C ASP A 91 4.97 -7.73 -4.72
N ASP A 92 4.08 -7.08 -5.44
CA ASP A 92 4.45 -5.99 -6.35
C ASP A 92 4.91 -4.72 -5.61
N LEU A 93 4.31 -4.44 -4.46
CA LEU A 93 4.48 -3.16 -3.78
C LEU A 93 5.74 -3.11 -2.90
N VAL A 94 5.98 -4.16 -2.11
CA VAL A 94 6.94 -4.09 -1.01
C VAL A 94 7.86 -5.30 -0.86
N LEU A 95 7.54 -6.46 -1.44
CA LEU A 95 8.27 -7.70 -1.18
C LEU A 95 9.78 -7.57 -1.44
N ASP A 96 10.17 -6.96 -2.54
CA ASP A 96 11.58 -6.75 -2.89
C ASP A 96 12.35 -5.96 -1.81
N GLU A 97 11.72 -4.93 -1.25
CA GLU A 97 12.31 -4.11 -0.19
C GLU A 97 12.37 -4.88 1.14
N VAL A 98 11.31 -5.63 1.45
CA VAL A 98 11.24 -6.47 2.67
C VAL A 98 12.35 -7.52 2.66
N ILE A 99 12.48 -8.27 1.56
CA ILE A 99 13.51 -9.31 1.43
C ILE A 99 14.92 -8.71 1.45
N ARG A 100 15.10 -7.54 0.87
CA ARG A 100 16.37 -6.81 0.87
C ARG A 100 16.76 -6.36 2.28
N GLY A 101 15.79 -5.95 3.09
CA GLY A 101 15.99 -5.59 4.49
C GLY A 101 16.26 -6.81 5.37
N ASN A 102 15.41 -7.81 5.28
CA ASN A 102 15.55 -9.09 6.00
C ASN A 102 14.90 -10.23 5.20
N PRO A 103 15.68 -11.14 4.61
CA PRO A 103 15.13 -12.27 3.84
C PRO A 103 14.17 -13.17 4.64
N ASN A 104 14.30 -13.20 5.97
CA ASN A 104 13.41 -14.01 6.82
C ASN A 104 12.02 -13.38 7.02
N HIS A 105 11.80 -12.17 6.53
CA HIS A 105 10.49 -11.53 6.53
C HIS A 105 9.66 -11.84 5.28
N ALA A 106 10.19 -12.64 4.35
CA ALA A 106 9.38 -13.14 3.25
C ALA A 106 8.21 -13.96 3.81
N PRO A 107 7.00 -13.86 3.22
CA PRO A 107 5.89 -14.72 3.60
C PRO A 107 6.26 -16.20 3.38
N ASP A 108 6.10 -17.02 4.41
CA ASP A 108 6.52 -18.42 4.48
C ASP A 108 5.34 -19.41 4.51
N GLY A 109 4.10 -18.89 4.55
CA GLY A 109 2.87 -19.65 4.37
C GLY A 109 2.42 -19.72 2.90
N THR A 110 1.20 -20.16 2.68
CA THR A 110 0.60 -20.25 1.34
C THR A 110 0.39 -18.86 0.72
N LEU A 111 -0.18 -17.93 1.48
CA LEU A 111 -0.43 -16.54 1.08
C LEU A 111 0.29 -15.55 1.99
N PHE A 112 0.34 -15.83 3.29
CA PHE A 112 0.80 -14.93 4.32
C PHE A 112 1.94 -15.54 5.14
N ARG A 113 2.15 -15.07 6.34
CA ARG A 113 3.10 -15.66 7.30
C ARG A 113 2.49 -16.87 8.04
N GLU A 114 3.32 -17.83 8.39
CA GLU A 114 2.94 -18.92 9.29
C GLU A 114 3.23 -18.58 10.76
N GLY A 115 4.35 -17.93 11.01
CA GLY A 115 4.82 -17.63 12.36
C GLY A 115 4.17 -16.41 13.03
N PRO A 116 4.39 -16.25 14.34
CA PRO A 116 3.89 -15.11 15.09
C PRO A 116 4.60 -13.81 14.67
N VAL A 117 3.88 -12.69 14.80
CA VAL A 117 4.44 -11.35 14.65
C VAL A 117 3.90 -10.44 15.74
N SER A 118 4.74 -9.59 16.28
CA SER A 118 4.35 -8.58 17.27
C SER A 118 4.57 -7.18 16.71
N VAL A 119 3.59 -6.32 16.92
CA VAL A 119 3.73 -4.88 16.70
C VAL A 119 4.29 -4.29 17.99
N CYS A 120 5.41 -3.60 17.90
CA CYS A 120 6.05 -2.98 19.05
C CYS A 120 5.91 -1.46 19.00
N ASP A 121 5.93 -0.83 20.17
CA ASP A 121 6.07 0.61 20.27
C ASP A 121 7.51 1.08 19.95
N ALA A 122 7.74 2.40 20.02
CA ALA A 122 9.05 2.99 19.76
C ALA A 122 10.17 2.52 20.72
N SER A 123 9.79 1.93 21.87
CA SER A 123 10.71 1.36 22.87
C SER A 123 10.97 -0.13 22.66
N GLY A 124 10.37 -0.73 21.61
CA GLY A 124 10.46 -2.17 21.33
C GLY A 124 9.56 -3.04 22.20
N ILE A 125 8.62 -2.45 22.94
CA ILE A 125 7.67 -3.20 23.78
C ILE A 125 6.50 -3.68 22.90
N PRO A 126 6.17 -4.99 22.90
CA PRO A 126 5.02 -5.51 22.15
C PRO A 126 3.71 -4.90 22.66
N ILE A 127 2.97 -4.24 21.80
CA ILE A 127 1.67 -3.63 22.09
C ILE A 127 0.51 -4.39 21.45
N HIS A 128 0.79 -5.18 20.43
CA HIS A 128 -0.20 -6.01 19.74
C HIS A 128 0.47 -7.25 19.14
N GLN A 129 -0.25 -8.37 19.11
CA GLN A 129 0.15 -9.60 18.45
C GLN A 129 -0.78 -9.85 17.26
N GLY A 130 -0.20 -10.03 16.08
CA GLY A 130 -0.95 -10.34 14.86
C GLY A 130 -1.72 -11.66 14.99
N VAL A 131 -2.77 -11.78 14.19
CA VAL A 131 -3.62 -12.98 14.17
C VAL A 131 -2.81 -14.19 13.70
N GLU A 132 -3.00 -15.35 14.33
CA GLU A 132 -2.43 -16.64 13.96
C GLU A 132 -3.41 -17.80 14.23
N PRO A 133 -3.28 -18.94 13.60
CA PRO A 133 -2.39 -19.28 12.48
C PRO A 133 -2.85 -18.66 11.12
N GLU A 134 -2.12 -18.95 10.03
CA GLU A 134 -2.44 -18.44 8.68
C GLU A 134 -3.89 -18.67 8.26
N SER A 135 -4.46 -19.80 8.59
CA SER A 135 -5.88 -20.09 8.29
C SER A 135 -6.87 -19.10 8.93
N LYS A 136 -6.53 -18.54 10.09
CA LYS A 136 -7.30 -17.45 10.71
C LYS A 136 -7.00 -16.10 10.03
N ILE A 137 -5.73 -15.85 9.63
CA ILE A 137 -5.37 -14.66 8.85
C ILE A 137 -6.24 -14.60 7.60
N VAL A 138 -6.25 -15.66 6.79
CA VAL A 138 -7.03 -15.76 5.54
C VAL A 138 -8.52 -15.49 5.80
N ARG A 139 -9.10 -16.15 6.80
CA ARG A 139 -10.54 -15.97 7.11
C ARG A 139 -10.85 -14.54 7.56
N SER A 140 -10.05 -14.00 8.46
CA SER A 140 -10.27 -12.65 9.00
C SER A 140 -10.06 -11.57 7.93
N LEU A 141 -9.03 -11.73 7.09
CA LEU A 141 -8.75 -10.79 6.02
C LEU A 141 -9.83 -10.85 4.93
N GLN A 142 -10.32 -12.04 4.57
CA GLN A 142 -11.43 -12.14 3.63
C GLN A 142 -12.68 -11.43 4.16
N THR A 143 -13.01 -11.59 5.44
CA THR A 143 -14.12 -10.85 6.07
C THR A 143 -13.90 -9.33 6.02
N ALA A 144 -12.66 -8.87 6.21
CA ALA A 144 -12.34 -7.44 6.10
C ALA A 144 -12.45 -6.92 4.65
N LEU A 145 -12.07 -7.74 3.66
CA LEU A 145 -12.25 -7.43 2.23
C LEU A 145 -13.73 -7.39 1.83
N ASP A 146 -14.52 -8.34 2.32
CA ASP A 146 -15.98 -8.34 2.08
C ASP A 146 -16.61 -7.06 2.65
N LEU A 147 -16.16 -6.61 3.82
CA LEU A 147 -16.59 -5.34 4.40
C LEU A 147 -16.16 -4.14 3.55
N LEU A 148 -14.91 -4.11 3.08
CA LEU A 148 -14.39 -3.03 2.22
C LEU A 148 -15.20 -2.89 0.94
N ASN A 149 -15.63 -4.01 0.36
CA ASN A 149 -16.36 -4.06 -0.89
C ASN A 149 -17.89 -3.96 -0.72
N ASN A 150 -18.40 -3.89 0.53
CA ASN A 150 -19.83 -3.75 0.78
C ASN A 150 -20.32 -2.32 0.49
N THR A 151 -21.03 -2.15 -0.63
CA THR A 151 -21.54 -0.85 -1.07
C THR A 151 -22.70 -0.31 -0.25
N ASP A 152 -23.30 -1.11 0.64
CA ASP A 152 -24.35 -0.66 1.55
C ASP A 152 -23.81 0.15 2.73
N ILE A 153 -22.49 0.09 2.95
CA ILE A 153 -21.82 0.85 4.00
C ILE A 153 -21.19 2.11 3.40
N GLU A 154 -21.29 3.22 4.14
CA GLU A 154 -20.69 4.50 3.73
C GLU A 154 -19.18 4.31 3.44
N PRO A 155 -18.65 4.85 2.30
CA PRO A 155 -17.28 4.58 1.87
C PRO A 155 -16.20 4.86 2.93
N LEU A 156 -16.29 5.99 3.61
CA LEU A 156 -15.28 6.37 4.61
C LEU A 156 -15.29 5.42 5.82
N ALA A 157 -16.48 4.95 6.21
CA ALA A 157 -16.62 4.01 7.32
C ALA A 157 -16.01 2.65 6.97
N ARG A 158 -16.30 2.10 5.79
CA ARG A 158 -15.74 0.79 5.36
C ARG A 158 -14.24 0.83 5.15
N ILE A 159 -13.71 1.92 4.59
CA ILE A 159 -12.27 2.13 4.44
C ILE A 159 -11.58 2.19 5.81
N SER A 160 -12.11 2.97 6.74
CA SER A 160 -11.55 3.11 8.09
C SER A 160 -11.57 1.79 8.87
N LEU A 161 -12.67 1.03 8.76
CA LEU A 161 -12.80 -0.29 9.38
C LEU A 161 -11.82 -1.30 8.77
N PHE A 162 -11.72 -1.33 7.45
CA PHE A 162 -10.75 -2.20 6.77
C PHE A 162 -9.32 -1.86 7.19
N HIS A 163 -8.97 -0.57 7.20
CA HIS A 163 -7.64 -0.11 7.60
C HIS A 163 -7.28 -0.56 9.01
N PHE A 164 -8.21 -0.42 9.96
CA PHE A 164 -8.03 -0.91 11.32
C PHE A 164 -7.89 -2.44 11.36
N LEU A 165 -8.80 -3.17 10.71
CA LEU A 165 -8.80 -4.63 10.72
C LEU A 165 -7.54 -5.21 10.06
N PHE A 166 -7.08 -4.65 8.97
CA PHE A 166 -5.83 -5.07 8.32
C PHE A 166 -4.63 -4.90 9.26
N GLY A 167 -4.53 -3.73 9.91
CA GLY A 167 -3.49 -3.46 10.92
C GLY A 167 -3.55 -4.42 12.10
N TYR A 168 -4.77 -4.78 12.55
CA TYR A 168 -5.00 -5.74 13.63
C TYR A 168 -4.64 -7.18 13.22
N ILE A 169 -5.02 -7.62 12.03
CA ILE A 169 -4.71 -8.96 11.51
C ILE A 169 -3.21 -9.12 11.30
N HIS A 170 -2.56 -8.10 10.78
CA HIS A 170 -1.12 -8.04 10.52
C HIS A 170 -0.62 -9.23 9.71
N PRO A 171 -1.06 -9.40 8.45
CA PRO A 171 -0.90 -10.64 7.69
C PRO A 171 0.53 -10.97 7.26
N PHE A 172 1.45 -10.01 7.27
CA PHE A 172 2.85 -10.17 6.88
C PHE A 172 3.81 -9.93 8.05
N TYR A 173 5.07 -10.37 7.90
CA TYR A 173 6.12 -10.07 8.89
C TYR A 173 6.55 -8.60 8.84
N ASP A 174 6.55 -7.99 7.64
CA ASP A 174 6.89 -6.59 7.40
C ASP A 174 6.09 -6.06 6.20
N GLY A 175 6.07 -4.75 5.97
CA GLY A 175 5.36 -4.13 4.84
C GLY A 175 3.84 -3.98 5.01
N ASN A 176 3.29 -4.35 6.19
CA ASN A 176 1.85 -4.27 6.45
C ASN A 176 1.30 -2.85 6.31
N GLY A 177 1.98 -1.84 6.85
CA GLY A 177 1.53 -0.46 6.81
C GLY A 177 1.45 0.10 5.40
N ARG A 178 2.47 -0.14 4.56
CA ARG A 178 2.48 0.29 3.15
C ARG A 178 1.37 -0.38 2.35
N THR A 179 1.21 -1.69 2.51
CA THR A 179 0.14 -2.45 1.84
C THR A 179 -1.25 -1.98 2.27
N ASN A 180 -1.46 -1.78 3.56
CA ASN A 180 -2.72 -1.31 4.12
C ASN A 180 -3.09 0.08 3.59
N ARG A 181 -2.17 1.05 3.63
CA ARG A 181 -2.40 2.41 3.10
C ARG A 181 -2.68 2.43 1.61
N PHE A 182 -2.07 1.51 0.87
CA PHE A 182 -2.30 1.40 -0.57
C PHE A 182 -3.70 0.88 -0.90
N ILE A 183 -4.23 -0.08 -0.12
CA ILE A 183 -5.55 -0.68 -0.35
C ILE A 183 -6.68 0.23 0.16
N SER A 184 -6.43 1.03 1.22
CA SER A 184 -7.42 1.90 1.85
C SER A 184 -7.56 3.23 1.12
#